data_0f9e049bc5b8a80422b683eb0c0c75d6
#
_entry.id   0f9e049bc5b8a80422b683eb0c0c75d6
#
_cell.length_a   1.000
_cell.length_b   1.000
_cell.length_c   1.000
_cell.angle_alpha   90.00
_cell.angle_beta   90.00
_cell.angle_gamma   90.00
#
_symmetry.space_group_name_H-M   'P 1'
#
loop_
_entity.id
_entity.type
_entity.pdbx_description
1 polymer ?
#
loop_
_entity_poly.entity_id
_entity_poly.type
_entity_poly.pdbx_seq_one_letter_code
_entity_poly.pdbx_strand_id
1 'polypeptide(L)'
;FATLARHYIKWNDLEQKRTDDLVANIRAYSDRKWAKFRGTGVKVIPRVYLDWDRESGNEYWPSDLESGDYSSPEFKRRLLRLIEALGHCWDSDPRVAWVQMGIIGFWGEHHNPHPDLEMQKLLGVAFERAFQNKQVLVRHPNEFEDFEFGVYWDSWAHQEQTFRQMHGAGIDRLN
;
A
#
# COMPACT_ATOMS: atom_id res chain seq x y z
N PHE A 1 14.66 -11.72 17.79
CA PHE A 1 13.23 -11.41 17.90
C PHE A 1 12.86 -10.43 16.80
N ALA A 2 11.73 -10.65 16.09
CA ALA A 2 11.23 -9.72 15.08
C ALA A 2 10.61 -8.49 15.80
N THR A 3 10.93 -7.30 15.31
CA THR A 3 10.36 -6.02 15.81
C THR A 3 9.35 -5.41 14.83
N LEU A 4 9.27 -5.96 13.61
CA LEU A 4 8.40 -5.51 12.54
C LEU A 4 7.61 -6.69 11.95
N ALA A 5 6.36 -6.44 11.60
CA ALA A 5 5.48 -7.40 10.94
C ALA A 5 4.85 -6.76 9.70
N ARG A 6 5.20 -7.25 8.52
CA ARG A 6 4.50 -6.86 7.28
C ARG A 6 3.10 -7.47 7.27
N HIS A 7 2.10 -6.69 6.83
CA HIS A 7 0.72 -7.11 6.77
C HIS A 7 0.07 -6.73 5.44
N TYR A 8 -0.21 -7.72 4.62
CA TYR A 8 -1.00 -7.58 3.41
C TYR A 8 -2.48 -7.54 3.76
N ILE A 9 -3.19 -6.56 3.24
CA ILE A 9 -4.60 -6.26 3.55
C ILE A 9 -5.38 -6.20 2.25
N LYS A 10 -6.38 -7.04 2.12
CA LYS A 10 -7.30 -7.02 0.99
C LYS A 10 -8.20 -5.80 1.07
N TRP A 11 -8.40 -5.07 -0.04
CA TRP A 11 -9.30 -3.92 0.01
C TRP A 11 -10.72 -4.31 0.44
N ASN A 12 -11.25 -5.41 -0.11
CA ASN A 12 -12.60 -5.86 0.24
C ASN A 12 -12.77 -6.35 1.70
N ASP A 13 -11.68 -6.61 2.43
CA ASP A 13 -11.73 -6.83 3.89
C ASP A 13 -12.02 -5.53 4.68
N LEU A 14 -11.72 -4.38 4.08
CA LEU A 14 -11.96 -3.05 4.65
C LEU A 14 -13.28 -2.45 4.16
N GLU A 15 -13.61 -2.69 2.90
CA GLU A 15 -14.76 -2.14 2.21
C GLU A 15 -15.29 -3.13 1.17
N GLN A 16 -16.24 -3.98 1.54
CA GLN A 16 -16.87 -4.95 0.63
C GLN A 16 -17.66 -4.27 -0.48
N LYS A 17 -18.34 -3.17 -0.13
CA LYS A 17 -19.05 -2.23 -1.02
C LYS A 17 -18.87 -0.85 -0.46
N ARG A 18 -19.13 0.18 -1.27
CA ARG A 18 -19.09 1.56 -0.79
C ARG A 18 -19.90 1.73 0.50
N THR A 19 -19.26 2.25 1.52
CA THR A 19 -19.87 2.52 2.82
C THR A 19 -19.38 3.84 3.39
N ASP A 20 -20.19 4.51 4.18
CA ASP A 20 -19.78 5.71 4.91
C ASP A 20 -19.00 5.36 6.17
N ASP A 21 -19.04 4.11 6.62
CA ASP A 21 -18.32 3.59 7.79
C ASP A 21 -16.89 3.11 7.52
N LEU A 22 -16.28 3.50 6.39
CA LEU A 22 -14.95 3.00 5.98
C LEU A 22 -13.88 3.19 7.07
N VAL A 23 -13.84 4.37 7.71
CA VAL A 23 -12.91 4.65 8.81
C VAL A 23 -13.14 3.71 10.00
N ALA A 24 -14.39 3.48 10.38
CA ALA A 24 -14.73 2.57 11.45
C ALA A 24 -14.34 1.13 11.11
N ASN A 25 -14.56 0.71 9.87
CA ASN A 25 -14.17 -0.62 9.38
C ASN A 25 -12.64 -0.81 9.42
N ILE A 26 -11.86 0.17 8.95
CA ILE A 26 -10.40 0.12 8.99
C ILE A 26 -9.89 0.01 10.43
N ARG A 27 -10.44 0.79 11.36
CA ARG A 27 -10.09 0.72 12.79
C ARG A 27 -10.40 -0.64 13.38
N ALA A 28 -11.62 -1.13 13.18
CA ALA A 28 -12.06 -2.44 13.69
C ALA A 28 -11.21 -3.59 13.12
N TYR A 29 -10.88 -3.53 11.82
CA TYR A 29 -9.98 -4.48 11.17
C TYR A 29 -8.59 -4.45 11.81
N SER A 30 -8.00 -3.27 11.95
CA SER A 30 -6.68 -3.07 12.54
C SER A 30 -6.63 -3.56 13.98
N ASP A 31 -7.62 -3.22 14.80
CA ASP A 31 -7.70 -3.62 16.20
C ASP A 31 -7.80 -5.14 16.35
N ARG A 32 -8.58 -5.80 15.51
CA ARG A 32 -8.73 -7.26 15.53
C ARG A 32 -7.45 -7.97 15.04
N LYS A 33 -6.91 -7.53 13.91
CA LYS A 33 -5.77 -8.23 13.28
C LYS A 33 -4.44 -7.99 14.00
N TRP A 34 -4.26 -6.82 14.61
CA TRP A 34 -3.03 -6.44 15.31
C TRP A 34 -3.10 -6.65 16.83
N ALA A 35 -4.22 -7.17 17.35
CA ALA A 35 -4.37 -7.50 18.77
C ALA A 35 -3.26 -8.40 19.30
N LYS A 36 -2.78 -9.34 18.48
CA LYS A 36 -1.70 -10.28 18.81
C LYS A 36 -0.33 -9.61 19.06
N PHE A 37 -0.15 -8.38 18.62
CA PHE A 37 1.09 -7.61 18.82
C PHE A 37 1.04 -6.70 20.04
N ARG A 38 -0.09 -6.65 20.77
CA ARG A 38 -0.23 -5.80 21.95
C ARG A 38 0.79 -6.21 23.02
N GLY A 39 1.55 -5.24 23.52
CA GLY A 39 2.58 -5.46 24.56
C GLY A 39 3.85 -6.16 24.09
N THR A 40 3.98 -6.51 22.81
CA THR A 40 5.16 -7.20 22.27
C THR A 40 6.28 -6.26 21.79
N GLY A 41 5.98 -4.97 21.58
CA GLY A 41 6.89 -4.03 20.93
C GLY A 41 6.94 -4.17 19.39
N VAL A 42 6.30 -5.18 18.81
CA VAL A 42 6.25 -5.36 17.37
C VAL A 42 5.34 -4.31 16.73
N LYS A 43 5.86 -3.64 15.69
CA LYS A 43 5.10 -2.70 14.87
C LYS A 43 4.76 -3.29 13.51
N VAL A 44 3.69 -2.78 12.91
CA VAL A 44 3.16 -3.28 11.63
C VAL A 44 3.58 -2.37 10.49
N ILE A 45 3.82 -2.97 9.33
CA ILE A 45 3.99 -2.30 8.03
C ILE A 45 2.83 -2.76 7.15
N PRO A 46 1.69 -2.05 7.10
CA PRO A 46 0.54 -2.43 6.31
C PRO A 46 0.73 -2.09 4.83
N ARG A 47 0.16 -2.94 3.96
CA ARG A 47 -0.01 -2.73 2.53
C ARG A 47 -1.39 -3.19 2.10
N VAL A 48 -2.18 -2.33 1.49
CA VAL A 48 -3.45 -2.71 0.86
C VAL A 48 -3.17 -3.20 -0.56
N TYR A 49 -3.92 -4.18 -1.03
CA TYR A 49 -3.83 -4.71 -2.39
C TYR A 49 -5.20 -5.19 -2.91
N LEU A 50 -5.32 -5.30 -4.22
CA LEU A 50 -6.52 -5.72 -4.94
C LEU A 50 -6.32 -7.06 -5.66
N ASP A 51 -5.18 -7.24 -6.32
CA ASP A 51 -4.86 -8.42 -7.10
C ASP A 51 -3.70 -9.18 -6.49
N TRP A 52 -3.78 -10.51 -6.45
CA TRP A 52 -2.69 -11.32 -5.92
C TRP A 52 -1.66 -11.60 -7.01
N ASP A 53 -1.98 -12.45 -7.95
CA ASP A 53 -1.16 -12.73 -9.13
C ASP A 53 -2.03 -13.31 -10.27
N ARG A 54 -1.43 -13.42 -11.45
CA ARG A 54 -2.14 -13.95 -12.62
C ARG A 54 -2.47 -15.44 -12.49
N GLU A 55 -1.61 -16.21 -11.84
CA GLU A 55 -1.75 -17.68 -11.78
C GLU A 55 -2.89 -18.08 -10.84
N SER A 56 -3.00 -17.40 -9.70
CA SER A 56 -4.07 -17.68 -8.73
C SER A 56 -5.42 -17.12 -9.19
N GLY A 57 -5.45 -16.07 -10.00
CA GLY A 57 -6.68 -15.36 -10.37
C GLY A 57 -7.43 -14.76 -9.18
N ASN A 58 -6.75 -14.64 -8.03
CA ASN A 58 -7.38 -14.12 -6.81
C ASN A 58 -7.47 -12.59 -6.86
N GLU A 59 -8.68 -12.09 -6.80
CA GLU A 59 -9.02 -10.67 -6.82
C GLU A 59 -9.77 -10.28 -5.55
N TYR A 60 -9.50 -9.08 -5.05
CA TYR A 60 -10.01 -8.61 -3.77
C TYR A 60 -10.60 -7.20 -3.87
N TRP A 61 -11.19 -6.93 -5.01
CA TRP A 61 -11.91 -5.69 -5.30
C TRP A 61 -13.21 -5.59 -4.48
N PRO A 62 -13.62 -4.38 -4.07
CA PRO A 62 -15.00 -4.16 -3.65
C PRO A 62 -15.98 -4.62 -4.70
N SER A 63 -17.07 -5.28 -4.30
CA SER A 63 -17.99 -5.95 -5.23
C SER A 63 -18.83 -5.02 -6.11
N ASP A 64 -18.73 -3.71 -5.89
CA ASP A 64 -19.36 -2.64 -6.64
C ASP A 64 -18.36 -1.85 -7.52
N LEU A 65 -17.13 -2.35 -7.64
CA LEU A 65 -16.13 -1.89 -8.61
C LEU A 65 -15.89 -2.99 -9.65
N GLU A 66 -15.60 -2.60 -10.87
CA GLU A 66 -15.21 -3.53 -11.92
C GLU A 66 -13.74 -3.94 -11.72
N SER A 67 -13.51 -5.24 -11.56
CA SER A 67 -12.16 -5.78 -11.37
C SER A 67 -11.26 -5.48 -12.55
N GLY A 68 -10.04 -5.03 -12.27
CA GLY A 68 -9.02 -4.71 -13.28
C GLY A 68 -9.18 -3.33 -13.91
N ASP A 69 -10.30 -2.62 -13.70
CA ASP A 69 -10.47 -1.25 -14.25
C ASP A 69 -9.87 -0.19 -13.32
N TYR A 70 -8.55 -0.10 -13.33
CA TYR A 70 -7.81 0.93 -12.60
C TYR A 70 -7.98 2.35 -13.18
N SER A 71 -8.53 2.47 -14.39
CA SER A 71 -8.64 3.75 -15.10
C SER A 71 -9.96 4.48 -14.82
N SER A 72 -10.99 3.79 -14.36
CA SER A 72 -12.33 4.37 -14.21
C SER A 72 -12.35 5.55 -13.22
N PRO A 73 -13.18 6.57 -13.50
CA PRO A 73 -13.36 7.69 -12.56
C PRO A 73 -13.89 7.23 -11.19
N GLU A 74 -14.71 6.16 -11.17
CA GLU A 74 -15.22 5.60 -9.91
C GLU A 74 -14.10 4.98 -9.10
N PHE A 75 -13.21 4.18 -9.72
CA PHE A 75 -12.05 3.63 -9.05
C PHE A 75 -11.18 4.74 -8.46
N LYS A 76 -10.81 5.76 -9.25
CA LYS A 76 -9.97 6.88 -8.80
C LYS A 76 -10.60 7.61 -7.60
N ARG A 77 -11.91 7.85 -7.62
CA ARG A 77 -12.63 8.47 -6.49
C ARG A 77 -12.60 7.60 -5.24
N ARG A 78 -12.83 6.29 -5.38
CA ARG A 78 -12.81 5.31 -4.28
C ARG A 78 -11.40 5.14 -3.72
N LEU A 79 -10.38 5.13 -4.58
CA LEU A 79 -8.97 5.09 -4.22
C LEU A 79 -8.59 6.27 -3.33
N LEU A 80 -8.90 7.49 -3.74
CA LEU A 80 -8.61 8.69 -2.95
C LEU A 80 -9.28 8.65 -1.58
N ARG A 81 -10.54 8.23 -1.53
CA ARG A 81 -11.28 8.07 -0.28
C ARG A 81 -10.68 6.99 0.62
N LEU A 82 -10.22 5.86 0.04
CA LEU A 82 -9.52 4.83 0.80
C LEU A 82 -8.22 5.39 1.41
N ILE A 83 -7.37 6.04 0.61
CA ILE A 83 -6.08 6.57 1.08
C ILE A 83 -6.30 7.58 2.22
N GLU A 84 -7.26 8.49 2.08
CA GLU A 84 -7.64 9.44 3.14
C GLU A 84 -8.07 8.71 4.42
N ALA A 85 -8.91 7.69 4.32
CA ALA A 85 -9.37 6.91 5.45
C ALA A 85 -8.24 6.09 6.12
N LEU A 86 -7.30 5.55 5.33
CA LEU A 86 -6.10 4.88 5.83
C LEU A 86 -5.24 5.87 6.63
N GLY A 87 -4.98 7.07 6.09
CA GLY A 87 -4.24 8.13 6.77
C GLY A 87 -4.91 8.50 8.10
N HIS A 88 -6.21 8.73 8.07
CA HIS A 88 -6.99 9.04 9.29
C HIS A 88 -6.88 7.95 10.37
N CYS A 89 -6.71 6.68 9.98
CA CYS A 89 -6.61 5.56 10.90
C CYS A 89 -5.18 5.25 11.34
N TRP A 90 -4.20 5.39 10.44
CA TRP A 90 -2.86 4.82 10.64
C TRP A 90 -1.75 5.84 10.84
N ASP A 91 -1.94 7.09 10.38
CA ASP A 91 -0.87 8.10 10.43
C ASP A 91 -0.39 8.41 11.87
N SER A 92 -1.29 8.35 12.84
CA SER A 92 -0.96 8.54 14.26
C SER A 92 -1.02 7.24 15.09
N ASP A 93 -1.28 6.08 14.47
CA ASP A 93 -1.35 4.81 15.19
C ASP A 93 0.04 4.36 15.64
N PRO A 94 0.32 4.23 16.95
CA PRO A 94 1.64 3.83 17.45
C PRO A 94 2.03 2.40 17.06
N ARG A 95 1.08 1.56 16.64
CA ARG A 95 1.33 0.20 16.17
C ARG A 95 1.91 0.17 14.76
N VAL A 96 1.72 1.22 13.97
CA VAL A 96 2.24 1.33 12.61
C VAL A 96 3.65 1.91 12.65
N ALA A 97 4.60 1.25 11.97
CA ALA A 97 5.96 1.75 11.79
C ALA A 97 6.05 2.63 10.53
N TRP A 98 5.76 2.05 9.40
CA TRP A 98 5.73 2.65 8.06
C TRP A 98 4.51 2.15 7.32
N VAL A 99 4.14 2.81 6.22
CA VAL A 99 3.04 2.38 5.34
C VAL A 99 3.61 2.10 3.96
N GLN A 100 3.39 0.92 3.39
CA GLN A 100 3.74 0.65 2.00
C GLN A 100 2.63 1.19 1.09
N MET A 101 3.02 2.04 0.13
CA MET A 101 2.13 2.46 -0.95
C MET A 101 1.78 1.21 -1.77
N GLY A 102 0.56 0.77 -1.65
CA GLY A 102 0.10 -0.47 -2.26
C GLY A 102 -0.89 -0.21 -3.39
N ILE A 103 -1.95 -1.00 -3.40
CA ILE A 103 -3.19 -0.89 -4.14
C ILE A 103 -3.03 -1.33 -5.60
N ILE A 104 -2.21 -0.70 -6.40
CA ILE A 104 -2.11 -0.92 -7.84
C ILE A 104 -1.23 -2.13 -8.16
N GLY A 105 -1.71 -2.98 -9.06
CA GLY A 105 -0.98 -4.13 -9.60
C GLY A 105 -0.90 -5.32 -8.65
N PHE A 106 -0.21 -6.36 -9.11
CA PHE A 106 -0.08 -7.59 -8.32
C PHE A 106 0.59 -7.31 -6.97
N TRP A 107 0.00 -7.86 -5.91
CA TRP A 107 0.41 -7.67 -4.50
C TRP A 107 0.47 -6.19 -4.05
N GLY A 108 -0.08 -5.26 -4.87
CA GLY A 108 0.10 -3.81 -4.65
C GLY A 108 1.55 -3.36 -4.86
N GLU A 109 2.27 -3.96 -5.80
CA GLU A 109 3.69 -3.65 -6.07
C GLU A 109 3.91 -2.81 -7.32
N HIS A 110 2.87 -2.19 -7.84
CA HIS A 110 2.93 -1.30 -9.01
C HIS A 110 3.48 -1.98 -10.27
N HIS A 111 3.15 -3.26 -10.44
CA HIS A 111 3.41 -3.98 -11.69
C HIS A 111 2.22 -4.88 -12.07
N ASN A 112 1.95 -5.01 -13.34
CA ASN A 112 0.81 -5.77 -13.89
C ASN A 112 -0.57 -5.38 -13.28
N PRO A 113 -1.04 -4.13 -13.52
CA PRO A 113 -0.40 -3.10 -14.33
C PRO A 113 0.58 -2.20 -13.56
N HIS A 114 1.45 -1.54 -14.29
CA HIS A 114 2.14 -0.34 -13.81
C HIS A 114 1.17 0.84 -13.76
N PRO A 115 1.21 1.68 -12.73
CA PRO A 115 0.49 2.94 -12.74
C PRO A 115 1.05 3.86 -13.83
N ASP A 116 0.18 4.48 -14.62
CA ASP A 116 0.59 5.52 -15.55
C ASP A 116 0.97 6.83 -14.81
N LEU A 117 1.49 7.82 -15.54
CA LEU A 117 1.96 9.08 -14.94
C LEU A 117 0.85 9.83 -14.19
N GLU A 118 -0.40 9.77 -14.68
CA GLU A 118 -1.54 10.39 -14.00
C GLU A 118 -1.81 9.70 -12.67
N MET A 119 -1.81 8.36 -12.67
CA MET A 119 -2.04 7.55 -11.48
C MET A 119 -0.88 7.68 -10.47
N GLN A 120 0.37 7.71 -10.93
CA GLN A 120 1.55 7.96 -10.08
C GLN A 120 1.42 9.29 -9.35
N LYS A 121 1.09 10.37 -10.06
CA LYS A 121 0.88 11.69 -9.47
C LYS A 121 -0.30 11.71 -8.51
N LEU A 122 -1.41 11.05 -8.86
CA LEU A 122 -2.60 10.94 -8.01
C LEU A 122 -2.27 10.22 -6.71
N LEU A 123 -1.58 9.08 -6.78
CA LEU A 123 -1.12 8.32 -5.61
C LEU A 123 -0.17 9.15 -4.75
N GLY A 124 0.86 9.76 -5.36
CA GLY A 124 1.87 10.54 -4.67
C GLY A 124 1.22 11.65 -3.83
N VAL A 125 0.40 12.50 -4.46
CA VAL A 125 -0.31 13.59 -3.76
C VAL A 125 -1.23 13.06 -2.67
N ALA A 126 -1.96 11.98 -2.93
CA ALA A 126 -2.91 11.43 -1.97
C ALA A 126 -2.21 10.87 -0.73
N PHE A 127 -1.15 10.08 -0.92
CA PHE A 127 -0.39 9.49 0.19
C PHE A 127 0.38 10.56 0.97
N GLU A 128 1.01 11.53 0.31
CA GLU A 128 1.69 12.64 0.97
C GLU A 128 0.73 13.43 1.89
N ARG A 129 -0.48 13.72 1.41
CA ARG A 129 -1.50 14.42 2.21
C ARG A 129 -2.04 13.59 3.36
N ALA A 130 -2.21 12.29 3.16
CA ALA A 130 -2.81 11.39 4.14
C ALA A 130 -1.83 10.98 5.27
N PHE A 131 -0.53 10.94 4.99
CA PHE A 131 0.49 10.48 5.93
C PHE A 131 1.54 11.57 6.19
N GLN A 132 1.37 12.29 7.29
CA GLN A 132 2.25 13.38 7.71
C GLN A 132 3.22 12.97 8.83
N ASN A 133 2.90 11.90 9.57
CA ASN A 133 3.67 11.39 10.68
C ASN A 133 4.32 10.05 10.40
N LYS A 134 3.79 9.29 9.44
CA LYS A 134 4.35 7.99 9.02
C LYS A 134 5.00 8.10 7.65
N GLN A 135 6.22 7.60 7.58
CA GLN A 135 6.91 7.47 6.30
C GLN A 135 6.15 6.51 5.38
N VAL A 136 5.84 6.94 4.18
CA VAL A 136 5.33 6.10 3.11
C VAL A 136 6.50 5.47 2.38
N LEU A 137 6.40 4.19 2.05
CA LEU A 137 7.41 3.43 1.33
C LEU A 137 6.89 3.06 -0.06
N VAL A 138 7.68 3.29 -1.10
CA VAL A 138 7.37 2.97 -2.50
C VAL A 138 8.25 1.85 -3.04
N ARG A 139 7.75 1.09 -4.01
CA ARG A 139 8.48 0.02 -4.69
C ARG A 139 9.40 0.56 -5.78
N HIS A 140 8.96 1.57 -6.51
CA HIS A 140 9.64 2.18 -7.66
C HIS A 140 9.91 3.67 -7.38
N PRO A 141 11.03 4.01 -6.72
CA PRO A 141 11.28 5.39 -6.29
C PRO A 141 11.35 6.38 -7.44
N ASN A 142 11.78 5.96 -8.63
CA ASN A 142 11.84 6.84 -9.82
C ASN A 142 10.46 7.32 -10.27
N GLU A 143 9.39 6.61 -9.92
CA GLU A 143 8.01 6.99 -10.25
C GLU A 143 7.45 8.07 -9.29
N PHE A 144 8.15 8.33 -8.19
CA PHE A 144 7.72 9.24 -7.12
C PHE A 144 8.84 10.20 -6.70
N GLU A 145 9.70 10.61 -7.65
CA GLU A 145 10.86 11.49 -7.38
C GLU A 145 10.48 12.86 -6.79
N ASP A 146 9.27 13.34 -7.08
CA ASP A 146 8.77 14.61 -6.58
C ASP A 146 8.29 14.55 -5.11
N PHE A 147 8.34 13.36 -4.47
CA PHE A 147 7.83 13.11 -3.13
C PHE A 147 8.92 12.57 -2.20
N GLU A 148 8.88 12.93 -0.94
CA GLU A 148 9.80 12.42 0.09
C GLU A 148 9.37 11.06 0.63
N PHE A 149 9.30 10.04 -0.24
CA PHE A 149 8.96 8.68 0.15
C PHE A 149 10.21 7.83 0.39
N GLY A 150 10.11 6.88 1.32
CA GLY A 150 11.11 5.84 1.51
C GLY A 150 10.95 4.72 0.48
N VAL A 151 11.89 3.79 0.48
CA VAL A 151 11.90 2.66 -0.46
C VAL A 151 11.74 1.35 0.28
N TYR A 152 11.05 0.40 -0.31
CA TYR A 152 11.05 -0.99 0.15
C TYR A 152 11.36 -1.96 -0.98
N TRP A 153 11.95 -3.10 -0.62
CA TRP A 153 12.25 -4.19 -1.54
C TRP A 153 12.06 -5.54 -0.87
N ASP A 154 11.39 -6.48 -1.55
CA ASP A 154 11.01 -7.75 -0.94
C ASP A 154 12.05 -8.86 -1.10
N SER A 155 12.93 -8.75 -2.07
CA SER A 155 13.85 -9.83 -2.48
C SER A 155 15.28 -9.55 -2.05
N TRP A 156 15.46 -9.16 -0.80
CA TRP A 156 16.79 -8.95 -0.21
C TRP A 156 17.68 -10.19 -0.40
N ALA A 157 18.91 -9.96 -0.86
CA ALA A 157 19.92 -10.98 -1.14
C ALA A 157 19.59 -11.97 -2.27
N HIS A 158 18.51 -11.79 -3.02
CA HIS A 158 18.30 -12.52 -4.26
C HIS A 158 19.18 -11.92 -5.36
N GLN A 159 20.16 -12.67 -5.88
CA GLN A 159 21.23 -12.13 -6.74
C GLN A 159 20.70 -11.32 -7.93
N GLU A 160 19.75 -11.87 -8.72
CA GLU A 160 19.22 -11.14 -9.88
C GLU A 160 18.39 -9.91 -9.51
N GLN A 161 17.55 -10.03 -8.48
CA GLN A 161 16.70 -8.94 -8.06
C GLN A 161 17.46 -7.87 -7.27
N THR A 162 18.48 -8.27 -6.51
CA THR A 162 19.32 -7.31 -5.78
C THR A 162 20.22 -6.51 -6.69
N PHE A 163 20.87 -7.16 -7.66
CA PHE A 163 21.86 -6.47 -8.51
C PHE A 163 21.28 -5.89 -9.80
N ARG A 164 20.32 -6.54 -10.44
CA ARG A 164 19.78 -6.07 -11.73
C ARG A 164 18.61 -5.11 -11.58
N GLN A 165 17.71 -5.37 -10.64
CA GLN A 165 16.49 -4.57 -10.50
C GLN A 165 16.66 -3.39 -9.56
N MET A 166 17.53 -3.48 -8.54
CA MET A 166 17.82 -2.33 -7.68
C MET A 166 18.52 -1.21 -8.45
N HIS A 167 19.45 -1.53 -9.33
CA HIS A 167 20.08 -0.52 -10.22
C HIS A 167 19.06 0.13 -11.16
N GLY A 168 18.12 -0.63 -11.71
CA GLY A 168 17.02 -0.10 -12.52
C GLY A 168 15.95 0.67 -11.74
N ALA A 169 15.87 0.51 -10.43
CA ALA A 169 14.89 1.20 -9.56
C ALA A 169 15.40 2.53 -8.96
N GLY A 170 16.57 3.03 -9.41
CA GLY A 170 17.11 4.32 -8.97
C GLY A 170 17.71 4.34 -7.56
N ILE A 171 18.01 3.17 -6.98
CA ILE A 171 18.65 3.06 -5.66
C ILE A 171 20.08 3.61 -5.66
N ASP A 172 20.70 3.76 -6.83
CA ASP A 172 22.01 4.42 -7.00
C ASP A 172 22.05 5.88 -6.49
N ARG A 173 20.88 6.50 -6.22
CA ARG A 173 20.78 7.85 -5.66
C ARG A 173 20.83 7.89 -4.12
N LEU A 174 20.85 6.73 -3.45
CA LEU A 174 20.87 6.63 -1.98
C LEU A 174 22.29 6.49 -1.40
N ASN A 175 23.34 6.59 -2.25
CA ASN A 175 24.75 6.57 -1.83
C ASN A 175 25.38 7.96 -1.87
#